data_18432e56b9e2f55479f5122e5cf76cd7
#
_entry.id   18432e56b9e2f55479f5122e5cf76cd7
#
_cell.length_a   1.000
_cell.length_b   1.000
_cell.length_c   1.000
_cell.angle_alpha   90.00
_cell.angle_beta   90.00
_cell.angle_gamma   90.00
#
_symmetry.space_group_name_H-M   'P 1'
#
loop_
_entity.id
_entity.type
_entity.pdbx_description
1 polymer ?
#
loop_
_entity_poly.entity_id
_entity_poly.type
_entity_poly.pdbx_seq_one_letter_code
_entity_poly.pdbx_strand_id
1 'polypeptide(L)'
;MTPPAAMNRPAAMTPFAALHHRPGRPLLLPNAWDHASAAALAAAGHPAIGTTSLGVAAAAGLPDGAAATRAETVRLARRLGRDGFLLSVDAESGFSDDPEEVAALAVELAEAGAVGINLEDGRPDGTLAPSAVHAAKVAAVKAAVPELFVNARTDAYWCGTEGPEPEAVRRLDAYQRAGADGVFVPGLGDPAVIARLVDGLSVPLNILWSPGGPGLAELAGLGVARVSLGSLLYRSALAAAVETAAAVASGRPVGPVPGYAEVRALSGS
;
A
#
# COMPACT_ATOMS: atom_id res chain seq x y z
N MET A 1 -19.59 16.68 44.66
CA MET A 1 -19.69 17.17 43.28
C MET A 1 -18.70 16.34 42.44
N THR A 2 -19.20 15.40 41.66
CA THR A 2 -18.41 14.56 40.75
C THR A 2 -18.10 15.40 39.51
N PRO A 3 -16.84 15.48 39.02
CA PRO A 3 -16.53 16.21 37.79
C PRO A 3 -17.21 15.54 36.60
N PRO A 4 -17.68 16.31 35.59
CA PRO A 4 -18.31 15.75 34.41
C PRO A 4 -17.32 14.88 33.67
N ALA A 5 -17.79 13.70 33.23
CA ALA A 5 -17.02 12.82 32.34
C ALA A 5 -16.55 13.58 31.11
N ALA A 6 -15.24 13.54 30.83
CA ALA A 6 -14.67 14.12 29.64
C ALA A 6 -15.36 13.47 28.43
N MET A 7 -16.13 14.27 27.69
CA MET A 7 -16.71 13.86 26.41
C MET A 7 -15.54 13.52 25.48
N ASN A 8 -15.43 12.23 25.13
CA ASN A 8 -14.48 11.71 24.17
C ASN A 8 -14.77 12.37 22.79
N ARG A 9 -14.05 13.46 22.46
CA ARG A 9 -14.13 14.04 21.12
C ARG A 9 -13.58 12.98 20.15
N PRO A 10 -14.30 12.65 19.07
CA PRO A 10 -13.72 11.78 18.07
C PRO A 10 -12.35 12.34 17.65
N ALA A 11 -11.33 11.49 17.61
CA ALA A 11 -10.00 11.88 17.18
C ALA A 11 -10.12 12.51 15.78
N ALA A 12 -9.46 13.66 15.58
CA ALA A 12 -9.47 14.32 14.28
C ALA A 12 -8.84 13.39 13.25
N MET A 13 -9.50 13.23 12.10
CA MET A 13 -8.99 12.41 10.98
C MET A 13 -7.60 12.89 10.57
N THR A 14 -6.63 11.97 10.44
CA THR A 14 -5.28 12.32 9.99
C THR A 14 -5.30 12.83 8.55
N PRO A 15 -4.32 13.65 8.12
CA PRO A 15 -4.23 14.13 6.74
C PRO A 15 -4.21 12.98 5.72
N PHE A 16 -3.55 11.86 6.03
CA PHE A 16 -3.51 10.69 5.16
C PHE A 16 -4.87 9.98 5.08
N ALA A 17 -5.55 9.77 6.20
CA ALA A 17 -6.89 9.20 6.22
C ALA A 17 -7.87 10.06 5.41
N ALA A 18 -7.80 11.40 5.52
CA ALA A 18 -8.66 12.32 4.77
C ALA A 18 -8.54 12.18 3.25
N LEU A 19 -7.39 11.71 2.74
CA LEU A 19 -7.22 11.44 1.30
C LEU A 19 -8.10 10.29 0.79
N HIS A 20 -8.56 9.40 1.67
CA HIS A 20 -9.43 8.26 1.34
C HIS A 20 -10.93 8.59 1.43
N HIS A 21 -11.30 9.79 1.92
CA HIS A 21 -12.69 10.22 2.09
C HIS A 21 -13.05 11.38 1.15
N ARG A 22 -12.75 11.24 -0.14
CA ARG A 22 -13.02 12.22 -1.18
C ARG A 22 -13.92 11.60 -2.27
N PRO A 23 -15.25 11.67 -2.13
CA PRO A 23 -16.19 11.04 -3.06
C PRO A 23 -15.88 11.38 -4.53
N GLY A 24 -15.85 10.39 -5.40
CA GLY A 24 -15.53 10.53 -6.83
C GLY A 24 -14.09 10.94 -7.16
N ARG A 25 -13.20 11.01 -6.17
CA ARG A 25 -11.79 11.39 -6.33
C ARG A 25 -10.89 10.45 -5.55
N PRO A 26 -10.71 9.20 -6.00
CA PRO A 26 -9.87 8.23 -5.31
C PRO A 26 -8.44 8.75 -5.16
N LEU A 27 -7.80 8.38 -4.07
CA LEU A 27 -6.36 8.59 -3.92
C LEU A 27 -5.62 7.68 -4.91
N LEU A 28 -5.03 8.25 -5.97
CA LEU A 28 -4.02 7.53 -6.74
C LEU A 28 -2.74 7.49 -5.91
N LEU A 29 -2.34 6.30 -5.45
CA LEU A 29 -1.15 6.09 -4.65
C LEU A 29 -0.06 5.39 -5.49
N PRO A 30 0.91 6.14 -6.03
CA PRO A 30 2.05 5.55 -6.70
C PRO A 30 3.00 4.92 -5.69
N ASN A 31 3.70 3.85 -6.11
CA ASN A 31 4.56 3.08 -5.23
C ASN A 31 6.04 3.25 -5.62
N ALA A 32 6.84 3.65 -4.63
CA ALA A 32 8.28 3.81 -4.73
C ALA A 32 9.02 2.59 -4.18
N TRP A 33 10.28 2.43 -4.56
CA TRP A 33 11.18 1.37 -4.07
C TRP A 33 12.52 1.91 -3.56
N ASP A 34 12.76 3.20 -3.78
CA ASP A 34 13.93 3.93 -3.29
C ASP A 34 13.61 5.41 -3.10
N HIS A 35 14.60 6.18 -2.63
CA HIS A 35 14.44 7.60 -2.38
C HIS A 35 14.18 8.38 -3.68
N ALA A 36 14.91 8.09 -4.76
CA ALA A 36 14.80 8.86 -6.00
C ALA A 36 13.41 8.70 -6.64
N SER A 37 12.87 7.48 -6.65
CA SER A 37 11.51 7.24 -7.14
C SER A 37 10.45 7.95 -6.29
N ALA A 38 10.59 7.94 -4.95
CA ALA A 38 9.67 8.66 -4.06
C ALA A 38 9.73 10.17 -4.29
N ALA A 39 10.93 10.76 -4.35
CA ALA A 39 11.12 12.18 -4.59
C ALA A 39 10.58 12.64 -5.95
N ALA A 40 10.81 11.84 -7.01
CA ALA A 40 10.28 12.11 -8.34
C ALA A 40 8.73 12.11 -8.36
N LEU A 41 8.11 11.13 -7.70
CA LEU A 41 6.65 11.04 -7.59
C LEU A 41 6.06 12.20 -6.78
N ALA A 42 6.70 12.60 -5.69
CA ALA A 42 6.30 13.76 -4.91
C ALA A 42 6.44 15.06 -5.70
N ALA A 43 7.55 15.25 -6.43
CA ALA A 43 7.76 16.40 -7.31
C ALA A 43 6.73 16.46 -8.45
N ALA A 44 6.21 15.33 -8.90
CA ALA A 44 5.10 15.24 -9.85
C ALA A 44 3.73 15.60 -9.23
N GLY A 45 3.66 15.93 -7.95
CA GLY A 45 2.46 16.42 -7.27
C GLY A 45 1.58 15.34 -6.63
N HIS A 46 2.10 14.12 -6.46
CA HIS A 46 1.36 13.10 -5.75
C HIS A 46 1.33 13.41 -4.23
N PRO A 47 0.13 13.47 -3.60
CA PRO A 47 0.00 13.92 -2.22
C PRO A 47 0.48 12.89 -1.20
N ALA A 48 0.62 11.65 -1.61
CA ALA A 48 1.09 10.53 -0.79
C ALA A 48 1.84 9.52 -1.65
N ILE A 49 2.77 8.80 -1.04
CA ILE A 49 3.62 7.80 -1.69
C ILE A 49 3.45 6.45 -0.97
N GLY A 50 3.24 5.39 -1.74
CA GLY A 50 3.32 4.01 -1.24
C GLY A 50 4.73 3.44 -1.43
N THR A 51 5.06 2.35 -0.74
CA THR A 51 6.18 1.49 -1.14
C THR A 51 5.67 0.24 -1.87
N THR A 52 6.57 -0.53 -2.46
CA THR A 52 6.25 -1.82 -3.08
C THR A 52 7.24 -2.87 -2.60
N SER A 53 6.73 -3.94 -1.96
CA SER A 53 7.53 -5.06 -1.47
C SER A 53 8.37 -5.68 -2.58
N LEU A 54 7.76 -5.99 -3.73
CA LEU A 54 8.47 -6.54 -4.89
C LEU A 54 9.62 -5.64 -5.36
N GLY A 55 9.40 -4.31 -5.43
CA GLY A 55 10.45 -3.38 -5.85
C GLY A 55 11.60 -3.34 -4.83
N VAL A 56 11.31 -3.34 -3.55
CA VAL A 56 12.30 -3.37 -2.46
C VAL A 56 13.07 -4.70 -2.47
N ALA A 57 12.37 -5.84 -2.56
CA ALA A 57 12.96 -7.17 -2.59
C ALA A 57 13.88 -7.33 -3.80
N ALA A 58 13.38 -7.04 -5.01
CA ALA A 58 14.15 -7.20 -6.23
C ALA A 58 15.37 -6.28 -6.29
N ALA A 59 15.28 -5.03 -5.82
CA ALA A 59 16.42 -4.12 -5.73
C ALA A 59 17.49 -4.62 -4.75
N ALA A 60 17.11 -5.38 -3.71
CA ALA A 60 18.02 -5.98 -2.75
C ALA A 60 18.49 -7.40 -3.13
N GLY A 61 17.97 -7.98 -4.23
CA GLY A 61 18.26 -9.37 -4.62
C GLY A 61 17.63 -10.41 -3.68
N LEU A 62 16.51 -10.05 -3.05
CA LEU A 62 15.77 -10.89 -2.08
C LEU A 62 14.46 -11.40 -2.72
N PRO A 63 13.91 -12.53 -2.23
CA PRO A 63 12.60 -12.98 -2.65
C PRO A 63 11.49 -12.10 -2.04
N ASP A 64 10.48 -11.75 -2.86
CA ASP A 64 9.28 -11.04 -2.42
C ASP A 64 8.29 -12.00 -1.75
N GLY A 65 7.54 -11.51 -0.77
CA GLY A 65 6.52 -12.27 -0.05
C GLY A 65 7.05 -13.41 0.84
N ALA A 66 8.37 -13.52 1.01
CA ALA A 66 9.04 -14.57 1.78
C ALA A 66 9.47 -14.11 3.19
N ALA A 67 8.94 -13.00 3.68
CA ALA A 67 9.33 -12.35 4.93
C ALA A 67 10.85 -12.01 5.02
N ALA A 68 11.54 -11.93 3.89
CA ALA A 68 12.99 -11.70 3.83
C ALA A 68 13.36 -10.19 3.83
N THR A 69 12.38 -9.30 3.61
CA THR A 69 12.62 -7.88 3.32
C THR A 69 12.40 -6.96 4.51
N ARG A 70 12.12 -7.47 5.71
CA ARG A 70 11.82 -6.64 6.90
C ARG A 70 12.85 -5.53 7.13
N ALA A 71 14.14 -5.87 7.11
CA ALA A 71 15.22 -4.90 7.34
C ALA A 71 15.28 -3.83 6.24
N GLU A 72 15.07 -4.21 4.97
CA GLU A 72 15.07 -3.31 3.83
C GLU A 72 13.86 -2.37 3.87
N THR A 73 12.69 -2.89 4.21
CA THR A 73 11.44 -2.14 4.36
C THR A 73 11.58 -1.06 5.44
N VAL A 74 12.08 -1.41 6.62
CA VAL A 74 12.32 -0.45 7.71
C VAL A 74 13.40 0.57 7.33
N ARG A 75 14.47 0.13 6.67
CA ARG A 75 15.53 1.03 6.20
C ARG A 75 15.00 2.05 5.18
N LEU A 76 14.17 1.59 4.23
CA LEU A 76 13.52 2.47 3.26
C LEU A 76 12.57 3.45 3.96
N ALA A 77 11.70 2.96 4.85
CA ALA A 77 10.78 3.81 5.63
C ALA A 77 11.52 4.92 6.37
N ARG A 78 12.60 4.59 7.08
CA ARG A 78 13.45 5.58 7.79
C ARG A 78 14.09 6.61 6.86
N ARG A 79 14.42 6.21 5.64
CA ARG A 79 14.98 7.13 4.63
C ARG A 79 13.92 8.08 4.12
N LEU A 80 12.74 7.57 3.75
CA LEU A 80 11.65 8.36 3.16
C LEU A 80 10.94 9.24 4.18
N GLY A 81 10.79 8.77 5.41
CA GLY A 81 10.11 9.53 6.47
C GLY A 81 10.83 10.83 6.88
N ARG A 82 12.14 10.96 6.61
CA ARG A 82 12.90 12.19 6.85
C ARG A 82 12.50 13.34 5.93
N ASP A 83 11.97 13.02 4.75
CA ASP A 83 11.58 14.00 3.74
C ASP A 83 10.13 14.48 3.90
N GLY A 84 9.42 14.00 4.92
CA GLY A 84 8.05 14.44 5.24
C GLY A 84 6.99 13.98 4.26
N PHE A 85 7.22 12.93 3.49
CA PHE A 85 6.19 12.33 2.64
C PHE A 85 5.04 11.77 3.49
N LEU A 86 3.80 11.87 3.00
CA LEU A 86 2.71 11.04 3.50
C LEU A 86 2.96 9.61 2.99
N LEU A 87 3.68 8.82 3.79
CA LEU A 87 4.23 7.52 3.41
C LEU A 87 3.33 6.37 3.87
N SER A 88 2.89 5.52 2.92
CA SER A 88 2.21 4.25 3.19
C SER A 88 3.17 3.10 2.87
N VAL A 89 3.60 2.36 3.89
CA VAL A 89 4.57 1.28 3.73
C VAL A 89 3.85 -0.05 3.42
N ASP A 90 4.33 -0.76 2.41
CA ASP A 90 3.93 -2.15 2.16
C ASP A 90 4.71 -3.06 3.12
N ALA A 91 4.03 -3.56 4.15
CA ALA A 91 4.61 -4.35 5.22
C ALA A 91 4.43 -5.86 5.02
N GLU A 92 4.08 -6.29 3.79
CA GLU A 92 3.78 -7.70 3.49
C GLU A 92 2.79 -8.28 4.51
N SER A 93 3.01 -9.50 4.99
CA SER A 93 2.19 -10.13 6.05
C SER A 93 2.52 -9.65 7.47
N GLY A 94 3.41 -8.65 7.61
CA GLY A 94 3.97 -8.19 8.90
C GLY A 94 5.19 -8.97 9.34
N PHE A 95 5.74 -9.83 8.48
CA PHE A 95 6.94 -10.67 8.69
C PHE A 95 6.86 -11.64 9.87
N SER A 96 5.69 -11.80 10.48
CA SER A 96 5.43 -12.75 11.57
C SER A 96 3.94 -13.13 11.62
N ASP A 97 3.63 -14.27 12.21
CA ASP A 97 2.26 -14.66 12.56
C ASP A 97 1.87 -14.21 13.99
N ASP A 98 2.83 -13.75 14.79
CA ASP A 98 2.58 -13.20 16.12
C ASP A 98 2.07 -11.75 16.03
N PRO A 99 0.85 -11.45 16.51
CA PRO A 99 0.30 -10.10 16.50
C PRO A 99 1.14 -9.06 17.27
N GLU A 100 1.85 -9.47 18.33
CA GLU A 100 2.70 -8.58 19.14
C GLU A 100 3.95 -8.17 18.35
N GLU A 101 4.57 -9.11 17.62
CA GLU A 101 5.71 -8.80 16.73
C GLU A 101 5.30 -7.87 15.57
N VAL A 102 4.11 -8.08 15.00
CA VAL A 102 3.57 -7.21 13.95
C VAL A 102 3.25 -5.82 14.50
N ALA A 103 2.71 -5.72 15.71
CA ALA A 103 2.50 -4.45 16.38
C ALA A 103 3.83 -3.71 16.67
N ALA A 104 4.87 -4.42 17.11
CA ALA A 104 6.19 -3.83 17.31
C ALA A 104 6.80 -3.30 15.99
N LEU A 105 6.62 -4.03 14.88
CA LEU A 105 7.00 -3.53 13.54
C LEU A 105 6.24 -2.26 13.18
N ALA A 106 4.92 -2.20 13.45
CA ALA A 106 4.11 -1.04 13.15
C ALA A 106 4.56 0.20 13.95
N VAL A 107 4.96 0.03 15.21
CA VAL A 107 5.59 1.09 16.01
C VAL A 107 6.89 1.57 15.35
N GLU A 108 7.77 0.64 14.96
CA GLU A 108 9.04 0.96 14.30
C GLU A 108 8.82 1.72 12.96
N LEU A 109 7.82 1.34 12.18
CA LEU A 109 7.48 2.01 10.93
C LEU A 109 6.86 3.41 11.17
N ALA A 110 6.01 3.57 12.19
CA ALA A 110 5.45 4.86 12.56
C ALA A 110 6.54 5.82 13.06
N GLU A 111 7.47 5.37 13.90
CA GLU A 111 8.65 6.13 14.33
C GLU A 111 9.55 6.50 13.15
N ALA A 112 9.59 5.65 12.11
CA ALA A 112 10.28 5.94 10.86
C ALA A 112 9.58 6.97 9.99
N GLY A 113 8.37 7.44 10.35
CA GLY A 113 7.59 8.43 9.61
C GLY A 113 6.49 7.87 8.71
N ALA A 114 6.20 6.56 8.76
CA ALA A 114 5.04 6.01 8.06
C ALA A 114 3.73 6.51 8.68
N VAL A 115 2.81 6.95 7.83
CA VAL A 115 1.45 7.37 8.24
C VAL A 115 0.40 6.31 7.92
N GLY A 116 0.78 5.25 7.21
CA GLY A 116 -0.04 4.10 6.92
C GLY A 116 0.78 2.88 6.52
N ILE A 117 0.15 1.71 6.59
CA ILE A 117 0.72 0.45 6.13
C ILE A 117 -0.29 -0.35 5.32
N ASN A 118 0.17 -1.15 4.35
CA ASN A 118 -0.55 -2.33 3.90
C ASN A 118 -0.12 -3.51 4.75
N LEU A 119 -1.06 -4.34 5.15
CA LEU A 119 -0.84 -5.60 5.86
C LEU A 119 -1.67 -6.68 5.16
N GLU A 120 -1.04 -7.75 4.65
CA GLU A 120 -1.69 -8.76 3.83
C GLU A 120 -1.82 -10.12 4.52
N ASP A 121 -2.79 -10.91 4.07
CA ASP A 121 -3.04 -12.27 4.54
C ASP A 121 -2.46 -13.37 3.63
N GLY A 122 -1.81 -12.99 2.53
CA GLY A 122 -1.12 -13.92 1.65
C GLY A 122 0.11 -14.55 2.32
N ARG A 123 0.41 -15.80 1.94
CA ARG A 123 1.56 -16.57 2.42
C ARG A 123 2.49 -16.94 1.26
N PRO A 124 3.79 -17.17 1.54
CA PRO A 124 4.76 -17.52 0.51
C PRO A 124 4.43 -18.80 -0.28
N ASP A 125 3.65 -19.71 0.31
CA ASP A 125 3.21 -20.96 -0.34
C ASP A 125 1.97 -20.78 -1.23
N GLY A 126 1.48 -19.55 -1.41
CA GLY A 126 0.29 -19.21 -2.19
C GLY A 126 -1.02 -19.46 -1.46
N THR A 127 -0.99 -19.79 -0.18
CA THR A 127 -2.19 -19.95 0.65
C THR A 127 -2.51 -18.62 1.38
N LEU A 128 -3.68 -18.57 2.01
CA LEU A 128 -4.08 -17.47 2.86
C LEU A 128 -3.91 -17.83 4.34
N ALA A 129 -3.40 -16.92 5.15
CA ALA A 129 -3.43 -17.05 6.60
C ALA A 129 -4.89 -17.18 7.08
N PRO A 130 -5.15 -17.88 8.20
CA PRO A 130 -6.48 -17.84 8.82
C PRO A 130 -6.92 -16.40 9.07
N SER A 131 -8.15 -16.06 8.65
CA SER A 131 -8.64 -14.67 8.78
C SER A 131 -8.62 -14.15 10.22
N ALA A 132 -8.79 -15.03 11.20
CA ALA A 132 -8.72 -14.67 12.62
C ALA A 132 -7.30 -14.25 13.04
N VAL A 133 -6.25 -14.90 12.49
CA VAL A 133 -4.85 -14.53 12.75
C VAL A 133 -4.57 -13.15 12.17
N HIS A 134 -4.98 -12.92 10.93
CA HIS A 134 -4.77 -11.60 10.30
C HIS A 134 -5.57 -10.49 10.99
N ALA A 135 -6.82 -10.75 11.36
CA ALA A 135 -7.62 -9.81 12.14
C ALA A 135 -6.98 -9.48 13.50
N ALA A 136 -6.38 -10.47 14.18
CA ALA A 136 -5.64 -10.24 15.43
C ALA A 136 -4.41 -9.33 15.21
N LYS A 137 -3.67 -9.51 14.11
CA LYS A 137 -2.57 -8.60 13.73
C LYS A 137 -3.07 -7.16 13.53
N VAL A 138 -4.15 -6.98 12.78
CA VAL A 138 -4.78 -5.66 12.57
C VAL A 138 -5.17 -5.02 13.91
N ALA A 139 -5.84 -5.76 14.79
CA ALA A 139 -6.24 -5.26 16.10
C ALA A 139 -5.05 -4.88 16.98
N ALA A 140 -3.98 -5.69 16.99
CA ALA A 140 -2.75 -5.41 17.74
C ALA A 140 -2.04 -4.14 17.24
N VAL A 141 -1.93 -3.97 15.91
CA VAL A 141 -1.39 -2.74 15.31
C VAL A 141 -2.20 -1.52 15.71
N LYS A 142 -3.54 -1.59 15.61
CA LYS A 142 -4.42 -0.46 15.98
C LYS A 142 -4.38 -0.14 17.47
N ALA A 143 -4.17 -1.13 18.32
CA ALA A 143 -3.98 -0.91 19.76
C ALA A 143 -2.64 -0.23 20.06
N ALA A 144 -1.56 -0.61 19.38
CA ALA A 144 -0.23 -0.07 19.59
C ALA A 144 -0.02 1.32 18.95
N VAL A 145 -0.58 1.55 17.76
CA VAL A 145 -0.42 2.80 16.99
C VAL A 145 -1.79 3.24 16.43
N PRO A 146 -2.68 3.81 17.23
CA PRO A 146 -4.04 4.16 16.81
C PRO A 146 -4.13 5.07 15.59
N GLU A 147 -3.15 5.97 15.41
CA GLU A 147 -3.11 6.97 14.31
C GLU A 147 -2.58 6.38 12.99
N LEU A 148 -1.93 5.23 13.01
CA LEU A 148 -1.41 4.60 11.80
C LEU A 148 -2.56 4.04 10.97
N PHE A 149 -2.67 4.46 9.70
CA PHE A 149 -3.70 3.97 8.78
C PHE A 149 -3.39 2.52 8.37
N VAL A 150 -4.18 1.57 8.82
CA VAL A 150 -4.04 0.16 8.45
C VAL A 150 -4.95 -0.15 7.26
N ASN A 151 -4.35 -0.40 6.10
CA ASN A 151 -5.01 -0.89 4.89
C ASN A 151 -4.90 -2.42 4.86
N ALA A 152 -5.87 -3.11 5.42
CA ALA A 152 -5.85 -4.56 5.54
C ALA A 152 -6.13 -5.20 4.18
N ARG A 153 -5.17 -5.97 3.67
CA ARG A 153 -5.23 -6.62 2.35
C ARG A 153 -5.64 -8.07 2.48
N THR A 154 -6.52 -8.50 1.58
CA THR A 154 -6.75 -9.93 1.35
C THR A 154 -6.32 -10.33 -0.06
N ASP A 155 -5.55 -11.41 -0.14
CA ASP A 155 -5.03 -11.97 -1.37
C ASP A 155 -5.95 -13.05 -1.97
N ALA A 156 -7.23 -13.11 -1.57
CA ALA A 156 -8.18 -14.12 -2.06
C ALA A 156 -8.26 -14.20 -3.59
N TYR A 157 -8.20 -13.06 -4.29
CA TYR A 157 -8.14 -13.00 -5.75
C TYR A 157 -6.73 -13.24 -6.30
N TRP A 158 -5.72 -12.82 -5.56
CA TRP A 158 -4.32 -12.92 -5.98
C TRP A 158 -3.80 -14.36 -5.93
N CYS A 159 -4.17 -15.10 -4.89
CA CYS A 159 -3.81 -16.50 -4.70
C CYS A 159 -4.67 -17.48 -5.53
N GLY A 160 -5.64 -16.99 -6.30
CA GLY A 160 -6.51 -17.85 -7.11
C GLY A 160 -7.44 -18.76 -6.30
N THR A 161 -7.88 -18.29 -5.14
CA THR A 161 -8.84 -19.00 -4.27
C THR A 161 -10.10 -19.37 -5.07
N GLU A 162 -10.60 -20.58 -4.91
CA GLU A 162 -11.88 -20.99 -5.51
C GLU A 162 -13.02 -20.16 -4.88
N GLY A 163 -13.84 -19.51 -5.73
CA GLY A 163 -14.90 -18.62 -5.30
C GLY A 163 -14.36 -17.42 -4.49
N PRO A 164 -13.47 -16.58 -5.06
CA PRO A 164 -12.73 -15.58 -4.28
C PRO A 164 -13.62 -14.50 -3.68
N GLU A 165 -14.80 -14.20 -4.28
CA GLU A 165 -15.68 -13.12 -3.78
C GLU A 165 -16.25 -13.41 -2.39
N PRO A 166 -16.91 -14.54 -2.10
CA PRO A 166 -17.41 -14.84 -0.75
C PRO A 166 -16.30 -14.86 0.30
N GLU A 167 -15.12 -15.36 -0.06
CA GLU A 167 -13.96 -15.40 0.84
C GLU A 167 -13.44 -13.99 1.11
N ALA A 168 -13.32 -13.13 0.08
CA ALA A 168 -12.94 -11.74 0.25
C ALA A 168 -13.93 -11.00 1.15
N VAL A 169 -15.24 -11.09 0.89
CA VAL A 169 -16.28 -10.46 1.72
C VAL A 169 -16.13 -10.85 3.20
N ARG A 170 -15.99 -12.16 3.47
CA ARG A 170 -15.86 -12.66 4.85
C ARG A 170 -14.61 -12.11 5.55
N ARG A 171 -13.47 -12.03 4.82
CA ARG A 171 -12.19 -11.53 5.34
C ARG A 171 -12.24 -10.04 5.58
N LEU A 172 -12.69 -9.27 4.59
CA LEU A 172 -12.78 -7.81 4.71
C LEU A 172 -13.70 -7.40 5.86
N ASP A 173 -14.81 -8.12 6.08
CA ASP A 173 -15.71 -7.90 7.20
C ASP A 173 -15.01 -8.18 8.56
N ALA A 174 -14.19 -9.23 8.65
CA ALA A 174 -13.40 -9.49 9.84
C ALA A 174 -12.34 -8.40 10.09
N TYR A 175 -11.70 -7.88 9.04
CA TYR A 175 -10.63 -6.90 9.15
C TYR A 175 -11.14 -5.51 9.51
N GLN A 176 -12.27 -5.06 8.92
CA GLN A 176 -12.89 -3.80 9.34
C GLN A 176 -13.37 -3.86 10.80
N ARG A 177 -13.92 -5.01 11.26
CA ARG A 177 -14.27 -5.19 12.69
C ARG A 177 -13.06 -5.22 13.60
N ALA A 178 -11.89 -5.64 13.11
CA ALA A 178 -10.64 -5.59 13.86
C ALA A 178 -10.03 -4.17 13.93
N GLY A 179 -10.63 -3.19 13.26
CA GLY A 179 -10.22 -1.79 13.31
C GLY A 179 -9.39 -1.34 12.11
N ALA A 180 -9.36 -2.09 11.00
CA ALA A 180 -8.72 -1.60 9.78
C ALA A 180 -9.35 -0.27 9.33
N ASP A 181 -8.51 0.69 8.94
CA ASP A 181 -8.96 2.02 8.46
C ASP A 181 -9.34 2.00 6.97
N GLY A 182 -8.89 0.99 6.25
CA GLY A 182 -9.24 0.70 4.87
C GLY A 182 -8.96 -0.76 4.55
N VAL A 183 -9.46 -1.23 3.42
CA VAL A 183 -9.26 -2.60 2.95
C VAL A 183 -8.77 -2.64 1.51
N PHE A 184 -8.06 -3.71 1.14
CA PHE A 184 -7.42 -3.83 -0.15
C PHE A 184 -7.61 -5.23 -0.75
N VAL A 185 -7.99 -5.28 -2.03
CA VAL A 185 -8.21 -6.52 -2.77
C VAL A 185 -7.45 -6.46 -4.10
N PRO A 186 -6.16 -6.85 -4.13
CA PRO A 186 -5.41 -6.96 -5.38
C PRO A 186 -5.96 -8.12 -6.23
N GLY A 187 -5.86 -7.98 -7.55
CA GLY A 187 -6.37 -8.98 -8.51
C GLY A 187 -7.87 -8.88 -8.82
N LEU A 188 -8.62 -8.11 -8.06
CA LEU A 188 -10.02 -7.84 -8.36
C LEU A 188 -10.13 -6.77 -9.46
N GLY A 189 -10.75 -7.13 -10.60
CA GLY A 189 -10.96 -6.23 -11.74
C GLY A 189 -12.40 -6.21 -12.26
N ASP A 190 -13.32 -6.98 -11.68
CA ASP A 190 -14.74 -7.01 -12.09
C ASP A 190 -15.49 -5.79 -11.48
N PRO A 191 -15.99 -4.85 -12.31
CA PRO A 191 -16.67 -3.65 -11.82
C PRO A 191 -17.92 -3.96 -10.97
N ALA A 192 -18.65 -5.02 -11.30
CA ALA A 192 -19.87 -5.37 -10.57
C ALA A 192 -19.53 -5.91 -9.16
N VAL A 193 -18.44 -6.67 -9.04
CA VAL A 193 -17.94 -7.13 -7.73
C VAL A 193 -17.41 -5.96 -6.92
N ILE A 194 -16.64 -5.05 -7.54
CA ILE A 194 -16.11 -3.85 -6.88
C ILE A 194 -17.27 -3.02 -6.30
N ALA A 195 -18.32 -2.75 -7.08
CA ALA A 195 -19.50 -2.01 -6.61
C ALA A 195 -20.14 -2.68 -5.38
N ARG A 196 -20.37 -4.00 -5.43
CA ARG A 196 -20.94 -4.74 -4.28
C ARG A 196 -20.07 -4.66 -3.03
N LEU A 197 -18.74 -4.72 -3.19
CA LEU A 197 -17.83 -4.57 -2.05
C LEU A 197 -17.88 -3.16 -1.48
N VAL A 198 -17.88 -2.13 -2.33
CA VAL A 198 -17.99 -0.74 -1.87
C VAL A 198 -19.29 -0.51 -1.08
N ASP A 199 -20.41 -1.03 -1.59
CA ASP A 199 -21.71 -0.89 -0.91
C ASP A 199 -21.78 -1.63 0.44
N GLY A 200 -21.04 -2.73 0.58
CA GLY A 200 -21.03 -3.56 1.78
C GLY A 200 -20.01 -3.16 2.85
N LEU A 201 -19.06 -2.28 2.52
CA LEU A 201 -17.96 -1.88 3.41
C LEU A 201 -18.28 -0.58 4.15
N SER A 202 -17.85 -0.47 5.41
CA SER A 202 -17.88 0.76 6.20
C SER A 202 -16.56 1.55 6.14
N VAL A 203 -15.54 0.97 5.53
CA VAL A 203 -14.20 1.54 5.37
C VAL A 203 -13.82 1.67 3.90
N PRO A 204 -12.89 2.59 3.56
CA PRO A 204 -12.42 2.80 2.19
C PRO A 204 -11.90 1.52 1.52
N LEU A 205 -12.33 1.27 0.27
CA LEU A 205 -11.78 0.19 -0.56
C LEU A 205 -10.61 0.70 -1.41
N ASN A 206 -9.51 -0.06 -1.37
CA ASN A 206 -8.38 0.08 -2.28
C ASN A 206 -8.42 -1.02 -3.36
N ILE A 207 -8.17 -0.65 -4.60
CA ILE A 207 -7.99 -1.56 -5.74
C ILE A 207 -6.58 -1.40 -6.31
N LEU A 208 -5.98 -2.52 -6.72
CA LEU A 208 -4.73 -2.52 -7.48
C LEU A 208 -5.06 -2.26 -8.96
N TRP A 209 -4.55 -1.17 -9.51
CA TRP A 209 -4.69 -0.92 -10.93
C TRP A 209 -3.90 -1.95 -11.75
N SER A 210 -4.50 -2.46 -12.80
CA SER A 210 -3.87 -3.40 -13.72
C SER A 210 -4.21 -3.06 -15.17
N PRO A 211 -3.31 -3.33 -16.13
CA PRO A 211 -3.64 -3.23 -17.55
C PRO A 211 -4.84 -4.11 -17.91
N GLY A 212 -5.81 -3.55 -18.64
CA GLY A 212 -7.03 -4.26 -19.04
C GLY A 212 -8.14 -4.30 -17.98
N GLY A 213 -7.89 -3.82 -16.76
CA GLY A 213 -8.92 -3.59 -15.74
C GLY A 213 -9.60 -2.23 -15.86
N PRO A 214 -10.51 -1.89 -14.93
CA PRO A 214 -11.22 -0.60 -14.91
C PRO A 214 -10.25 0.58 -14.85
N GLY A 215 -10.55 1.64 -15.62
CA GLY A 215 -9.81 2.88 -15.58
C GLY A 215 -10.06 3.68 -14.30
N LEU A 216 -9.19 4.68 -14.02
CA LEU A 216 -9.30 5.48 -12.79
C LEU A 216 -10.66 6.19 -12.66
N ALA A 217 -11.20 6.71 -13.77
CA ALA A 217 -12.51 7.37 -13.77
C ALA A 217 -13.66 6.38 -13.49
N GLU A 218 -13.57 5.16 -14.00
CA GLU A 218 -14.54 4.10 -13.74
C GLU A 218 -14.48 3.66 -12.26
N LEU A 219 -13.27 3.41 -11.72
CA LEU A 219 -13.08 3.10 -10.31
C LEU A 219 -13.61 4.21 -9.39
N ALA A 220 -13.42 5.48 -9.78
CA ALA A 220 -14.00 6.62 -9.07
C ALA A 220 -15.54 6.60 -9.08
N GLY A 221 -16.16 6.26 -10.22
CA GLY A 221 -17.60 6.10 -10.37
C GLY A 221 -18.19 4.95 -9.55
N LEU A 222 -17.39 3.90 -9.32
CA LEU A 222 -17.76 2.76 -8.47
C LEU A 222 -17.58 3.05 -6.97
N GLY A 223 -17.05 4.20 -6.58
CA GLY A 223 -16.84 4.57 -5.17
C GLY A 223 -15.55 4.05 -4.56
N VAL A 224 -14.62 3.55 -5.37
CA VAL A 224 -13.27 3.18 -4.89
C VAL A 224 -12.58 4.40 -4.30
N ALA A 225 -11.98 4.25 -3.12
CA ALA A 225 -11.38 5.35 -2.38
C ALA A 225 -9.88 5.50 -2.62
N ARG A 226 -9.19 4.41 -2.97
CA ARG A 226 -7.76 4.37 -3.26
C ARG A 226 -7.48 3.45 -4.44
N VAL A 227 -6.55 3.87 -5.28
CA VAL A 227 -6.02 3.07 -6.39
C VAL A 227 -4.50 3.01 -6.24
N SER A 228 -3.97 1.82 -5.97
CA SER A 228 -2.54 1.57 -5.84
C SER A 228 -1.96 1.09 -7.17
N LEU A 229 -0.69 1.40 -7.43
CA LEU A 229 0.01 0.94 -8.63
C LEU A 229 0.89 -0.30 -8.37
N GLY A 230 1.08 -0.70 -7.12
CA GLY A 230 1.90 -1.84 -6.73
C GLY A 230 3.29 -1.78 -7.35
N SER A 231 3.76 -2.88 -7.92
CA SER A 231 5.07 -2.96 -8.56
C SER A 231 5.12 -2.41 -10.00
N LEU A 232 4.02 -1.87 -10.52
CA LEU A 232 3.95 -1.45 -11.93
C LEU A 232 5.07 -0.47 -12.30
N LEU A 233 5.29 0.56 -11.49
CA LEU A 233 6.30 1.60 -11.77
C LEU A 233 7.72 1.01 -11.76
N TYR A 234 8.04 0.14 -10.80
CA TYR A 234 9.32 -0.56 -10.75
C TYR A 234 9.54 -1.41 -12.00
N ARG A 235 8.55 -2.23 -12.38
CA ARG A 235 8.63 -3.07 -13.58
C ARG A 235 8.76 -2.24 -14.86
N SER A 236 8.08 -1.11 -14.93
CA SER A 236 8.19 -0.16 -16.05
C SER A 236 9.60 0.45 -16.14
N ALA A 237 10.19 0.81 -14.98
CA ALA A 237 11.56 1.33 -14.93
C ALA A 237 12.58 0.29 -15.42
N LEU A 238 12.45 -0.98 -15.01
CA LEU A 238 13.30 -2.07 -15.49
C LEU A 238 13.16 -2.27 -17.01
N ALA A 239 11.92 -2.28 -17.51
CA ALA A 239 11.67 -2.43 -18.95
C ALA A 239 12.29 -1.27 -19.74
N ALA A 240 12.14 -0.04 -19.26
CA ALA A 240 12.73 1.15 -19.90
C ALA A 240 14.27 1.08 -19.90
N ALA A 241 14.89 0.63 -18.81
CA ALA A 241 16.35 0.49 -18.75
C ALA A 241 16.88 -0.52 -19.79
N VAL A 242 16.24 -1.70 -19.87
CA VAL A 242 16.62 -2.74 -20.85
C VAL A 242 16.43 -2.25 -22.29
N GLU A 243 15.26 -1.64 -22.58
CA GLU A 243 14.96 -1.13 -23.93
C GLU A 243 15.92 0.01 -24.35
N THR A 244 16.23 0.92 -23.42
CA THR A 244 17.21 2.00 -23.66
C THR A 244 18.59 1.44 -24.03
N ALA A 245 19.07 0.45 -23.26
CA ALA A 245 20.35 -0.20 -23.57
C ALA A 245 20.33 -0.90 -24.95
N ALA A 246 19.25 -1.59 -25.27
CA ALA A 246 19.07 -2.24 -26.58
C ALA A 246 18.98 -1.23 -27.73
N ALA A 247 18.32 -0.10 -27.53
CA ALA A 247 18.25 0.98 -28.52
C ALA A 247 19.65 1.53 -28.84
N VAL A 248 20.45 1.87 -27.82
CA VAL A 248 21.81 2.33 -27.97
C VAL A 248 22.67 1.29 -28.71
N ALA A 249 22.59 0.02 -28.29
CA ALA A 249 23.39 -1.04 -28.91
C ALA A 249 23.04 -1.26 -30.39
N SER A 250 21.81 -0.98 -30.82
CA SER A 250 21.34 -1.11 -32.22
C SER A 250 21.34 0.19 -33.00
N GLY A 251 21.84 1.30 -32.46
CA GLY A 251 21.84 2.61 -33.09
C GLY A 251 20.46 3.24 -33.27
N ARG A 252 19.45 2.77 -32.51
CA ARG A 252 18.10 3.35 -32.52
C ARG A 252 18.04 4.59 -31.64
N PRO A 253 17.16 5.57 -31.94
CA PRO A 253 16.93 6.72 -31.05
C PRO A 253 16.50 6.29 -29.65
N VAL A 254 17.00 6.99 -28.63
CA VAL A 254 16.58 6.88 -27.25
C VAL A 254 15.46 7.90 -26.98
N GLY A 255 14.39 7.48 -26.29
CA GLY A 255 13.34 8.38 -25.86
C GLY A 255 13.82 9.43 -24.84
N PRO A 256 12.99 10.41 -24.48
CA PRO A 256 13.35 11.41 -23.49
C PRO A 256 13.59 10.76 -22.12
N VAL A 257 14.69 11.18 -21.47
CA VAL A 257 15.03 10.75 -20.10
C VAL A 257 15.32 12.00 -19.26
N PRO A 258 15.12 11.94 -17.93
CA PRO A 258 15.49 13.04 -17.05
C PRO A 258 16.96 13.39 -17.17
N GLY A 259 17.26 14.69 -17.19
CA GLY A 259 18.64 15.18 -17.24
C GLY A 259 19.40 14.89 -15.94
N TYR A 260 20.74 14.87 -16.03
CA TYR A 260 21.59 14.62 -14.86
C TYR A 260 21.32 15.58 -13.70
N ALA A 261 21.10 16.88 -13.99
CA ALA A 261 20.79 17.89 -12.99
C ALA A 261 19.44 17.65 -12.33
N GLU A 262 18.42 17.19 -13.08
CA GLU A 262 17.09 16.87 -12.57
C GLU A 262 17.16 15.70 -11.59
N VAL A 263 17.86 14.63 -11.96
CA VAL A 263 18.03 13.46 -11.06
C VAL A 263 18.83 13.84 -9.83
N ARG A 264 19.89 14.66 -9.97
CA ARG A 264 20.69 15.14 -8.84
C ARG A 264 19.85 15.98 -7.86
N ALA A 265 18.90 16.75 -8.35
CA ALA A 265 18.00 17.56 -7.52
C ALA A 265 17.03 16.73 -6.66
N LEU A 266 16.80 15.45 -7.02
CA LEU A 266 15.99 14.52 -6.22
C LEU A 266 16.73 14.00 -4.97
N SER A 267 18.06 14.10 -4.94
CA SER A 267 18.85 13.79 -3.75
C SER A 267 18.78 15.02 -2.83
N GLY A 268 18.14 14.91 -1.68
CA GLY A 268 18.04 16.02 -0.73
C GLY A 268 19.42 16.66 -0.48
N SER A 269 19.40 17.96 -0.35
CA SER A 269 20.57 18.79 0.02
C SER A 269 20.99 18.55 1.47
#